data_d59089358ac8523dd066d35974a287fe
#
_entry.id   d59089358ac8523dd066d35974a287fe
#
_cell.length_a   1.000
_cell.length_b   1.000
_cell.length_c   1.000
_cell.angle_alpha   90.00
_cell.angle_beta   90.00
_cell.angle_gamma   90.00
#
_symmetry.space_group_name_H-M   'P 1'
#
loop_
_entity.id
_entity.type
_entity.pdbx_description
1 polymer ?
#
loop_
_entity_poly.entity_id
_entity_poly.type
_entity_poly.pdbx_seq_one_letter_code
_entity_poly.pdbx_strand_id
1 'polypeptide(L)'
;YYKSFYGAMGIYYRSHIANNILNKLLSYIIIELIIFFKSFTITSRFKFRKKNKDCYLISDIIYDGLKNRVSKQINSIQKLSDKLENCEIIFDSNYLSYKKIIYAMEKFSKNNSVIFKIIPKTANFVIGSDNSREHGQVILFDLNK
;
A
#
# COMPACT_ATOMS: atom_id res chain seq x y z
N TYR A 1 14.10 3.64 -1.34
CA TYR A 1 14.04 2.89 -2.60
C TYR A 1 14.82 3.57 -3.73
N TYR A 2 14.50 4.82 -4.12
CA TYR A 2 15.16 5.49 -5.26
C TYR A 2 16.65 5.68 -5.04
N LYS A 3 17.07 6.10 -3.85
CA LYS A 3 18.49 6.28 -3.53
C LYS A 3 19.28 4.98 -3.69
N SER A 4 18.72 3.87 -3.22
CA SER A 4 19.35 2.55 -3.35
C SER A 4 19.40 2.08 -4.81
N PHE A 5 18.30 2.25 -5.56
CA PHE A 5 18.20 1.84 -6.96
C PHE A 5 19.16 2.63 -7.86
N TYR A 6 19.11 3.96 -7.83
CA TYR A 6 20.00 4.79 -8.66
C TYR A 6 21.46 4.72 -8.18
N GLY A 7 21.69 4.53 -6.88
CA GLY A 7 23.02 4.27 -6.35
C GLY A 7 23.64 2.99 -6.93
N ALA A 8 22.89 1.89 -6.97
CA ALA A 8 23.32 0.63 -7.55
C ALA A 8 23.58 0.75 -9.07
N MET A 9 22.69 1.44 -9.81
CA MET A 9 22.91 1.75 -11.23
C MET A 9 24.19 2.55 -11.46
N GLY A 10 24.47 3.52 -10.58
CA GLY A 10 25.70 4.32 -10.67
C GLY A 10 26.96 3.52 -10.42
N ILE A 11 26.95 2.59 -9.49
CA ILE A 11 28.06 1.67 -9.24
C ILE A 11 28.28 0.80 -10.47
N TYR A 12 27.23 0.19 -11.01
CA TYR A 12 27.31 -0.65 -12.20
C TYR A 12 27.87 0.10 -13.42
N TYR A 13 27.35 1.29 -13.70
CA TYR A 13 27.82 2.11 -14.82
C TYR A 13 29.32 2.44 -14.70
N ARG A 14 29.75 2.87 -13.51
CA ARG A 14 31.16 3.22 -13.27
C ARG A 14 32.12 2.04 -13.36
N SER A 15 31.68 0.84 -12.97
CA SER A 15 32.52 -0.35 -12.99
C SER A 15 32.59 -1.02 -14.36
N HIS A 16 31.53 -0.92 -15.18
CA HIS A 16 31.44 -1.69 -16.41
C HIS A 16 31.41 -0.86 -17.69
N ILE A 17 30.94 0.39 -17.64
CA ILE A 17 30.70 1.19 -18.84
C ILE A 17 31.65 2.39 -18.95
N ALA A 18 31.94 3.06 -17.83
CA ALA A 18 32.72 4.29 -17.84
C ALA A 18 34.23 4.00 -17.93
N ASN A 19 34.78 4.06 -19.13
CA ASN A 19 36.21 3.82 -19.38
C ASN A 19 37.11 5.02 -19.03
N ASN A 20 36.57 6.26 -19.01
CA ASN A 20 37.32 7.47 -18.78
C ASN A 20 36.91 8.16 -17.45
N ILE A 21 37.88 8.85 -16.82
CA ILE A 21 37.65 9.60 -15.57
C ILE A 21 36.55 10.65 -15.73
N LEU A 22 36.50 11.33 -16.86
CA LEU A 22 35.46 12.31 -17.18
C LEU A 22 34.05 11.70 -17.19
N ASN A 23 33.90 10.51 -17.80
CA ASN A 23 32.61 9.81 -17.82
C ASN A 23 32.19 9.32 -16.45
N LYS A 24 33.12 8.94 -15.59
CA LYS A 24 32.85 8.59 -14.19
C LYS A 24 32.34 9.78 -13.38
N LEU A 25 32.97 10.95 -13.56
CA LEU A 25 32.57 12.17 -12.86
C LEU A 25 31.21 12.69 -13.35
N LEU A 26 30.98 12.65 -14.66
CA LEU A 26 29.71 13.06 -15.27
C LEU A 26 28.55 12.16 -14.78
N SER A 27 28.78 10.84 -14.72
CA SER A 27 27.77 9.89 -14.23
C SER A 27 27.40 10.15 -12.78
N TYR A 28 28.34 10.54 -11.94
CA TYR A 28 28.08 10.88 -10.55
C TYR A 28 27.15 12.10 -10.45
N ILE A 29 27.46 13.17 -11.17
CA ILE A 29 26.66 14.41 -11.18
C ILE A 29 25.23 14.12 -11.67
N ILE A 30 25.08 13.37 -12.78
CA ILE A 30 23.76 13.04 -13.33
C ILE A 30 22.92 12.21 -12.33
N ILE A 31 23.50 11.25 -11.67
CA ILE A 31 22.79 10.39 -10.72
C ILE A 31 22.35 11.20 -9.49
N GLU A 32 23.21 12.05 -8.95
CA GLU A 32 22.85 12.92 -7.82
C GLU A 32 21.74 13.91 -8.19
N LEU A 33 21.76 14.48 -9.41
CA LEU A 33 20.68 15.32 -9.92
C LEU A 33 19.36 14.55 -10.03
N ILE A 34 19.37 13.33 -10.56
CA ILE A 34 18.16 12.50 -10.66
C ILE A 34 17.60 12.21 -9.26
N ILE A 35 18.44 11.83 -8.31
CA ILE A 35 18.02 11.58 -6.91
C ILE A 35 17.42 12.84 -6.31
N PHE A 36 18.06 14.01 -6.49
CA PHE A 36 17.58 15.29 -6.00
C PHE A 36 16.20 15.66 -6.57
N PHE A 37 16.02 15.63 -7.90
CA PHE A 37 14.74 15.92 -8.53
C PHE A 37 13.64 14.94 -8.14
N LYS A 38 13.96 13.64 -8.04
CA LYS A 38 12.98 12.65 -7.60
C LYS A 38 12.61 12.81 -6.13
N SER A 39 13.54 13.18 -5.26
CA SER A 39 13.27 13.48 -3.86
C SER A 39 12.29 14.66 -3.73
N PHE A 40 12.49 15.73 -4.50
CA PHE A 40 11.63 16.91 -4.48
C PHE A 40 10.20 16.60 -4.97
N THR A 41 10.06 15.85 -6.06
CA THR A 41 8.73 15.48 -6.60
C THR A 41 7.95 14.53 -5.69
N ILE A 42 8.61 13.74 -4.86
CA ILE A 42 7.95 12.82 -3.93
C ILE A 42 7.39 13.59 -2.73
N THR A 43 8.15 14.53 -2.17
CA THR A 43 7.74 15.28 -0.98
C THR A 43 6.46 16.08 -1.22
N SER A 44 6.25 16.58 -2.43
CA SER A 44 5.03 17.33 -2.78
C SER A 44 3.77 16.45 -2.92
N ARG A 45 3.91 15.15 -3.18
CA ARG A 45 2.77 14.22 -3.33
C ARG A 45 2.30 13.60 -2.00
N PHE A 46 3.12 13.60 -0.95
CA PHE A 46 2.79 12.99 0.34
C PHE A 46 1.85 13.84 1.22
N LYS A 47 1.60 15.10 0.90
CA LYS A 47 0.77 16.01 1.71
C LYS A 47 -0.75 15.81 1.61
N PHE A 48 -1.23 14.90 0.77
CA PHE A 48 -2.66 14.73 0.52
C PHE A 48 -3.17 13.33 0.82
N ARG A 49 -3.38 12.96 2.09
CA ARG A 49 -4.40 11.95 2.47
C ARG A 49 -4.50 11.67 3.98
N LYS A 50 -4.76 12.72 4.77
CA LYS A 50 -5.45 12.54 6.05
C LYS A 50 -6.89 13.03 5.88
N LYS A 51 -7.69 12.30 5.13
CA LYS A 51 -9.15 12.45 5.16
C LYS A 51 -9.67 11.20 5.87
N ASN A 52 -10.55 11.39 6.85
CA ASN A 52 -11.26 10.28 7.49
C ASN A 52 -11.83 9.42 6.36
N LYS A 53 -11.35 8.20 6.24
CA LYS A 53 -11.83 7.23 5.26
C LYS A 53 -12.84 6.35 5.95
N ASP A 54 -13.96 6.10 5.32
CA ASP A 54 -14.88 5.07 5.77
C ASP A 54 -14.19 3.71 5.70
N CYS A 55 -14.19 2.98 6.80
CA CYS A 55 -13.57 1.66 6.89
C CYS A 55 -14.67 0.59 6.97
N TYR A 56 -14.70 -0.29 5.99
CA TYR A 56 -15.63 -1.41 5.90
C TYR A 56 -14.91 -2.71 6.26
N LEU A 57 -15.44 -3.46 7.21
CA LEU A 57 -14.98 -4.80 7.55
C LEU A 57 -15.95 -5.84 6.97
N ILE A 58 -15.44 -6.80 6.19
CA ILE A 58 -16.23 -7.92 5.68
C ILE A 58 -15.88 -9.17 6.47
N SER A 59 -16.70 -9.46 7.47
CA SER A 59 -16.54 -10.57 8.41
C SER A 59 -17.88 -10.91 9.06
N ASP A 60 -18.02 -12.14 9.55
CA ASP A 60 -19.12 -12.57 10.40
C ASP A 60 -18.83 -12.34 11.89
N ILE A 61 -17.58 -12.05 12.24
CA ILE A 61 -17.12 -11.83 13.62
C ILE A 61 -16.83 -10.34 13.84
N ILE A 62 -17.14 -9.85 15.03
CA ILE A 62 -16.77 -8.50 15.47
C ILE A 62 -15.42 -8.58 16.19
N TYR A 63 -14.43 -7.91 15.67
CA TYR A 63 -13.11 -7.78 16.31
C TYR A 63 -13.09 -6.54 17.21
N ASP A 64 -13.08 -6.73 18.53
CA ASP A 64 -13.12 -5.62 19.49
C ASP A 64 -11.98 -4.62 19.29
N GLY A 65 -10.80 -5.11 19.00
CA GLY A 65 -9.64 -4.25 18.72
C GLY A 65 -9.74 -3.42 17.43
N LEU A 66 -10.71 -3.72 16.55
CA LEU A 66 -10.96 -2.95 15.32
C LEU A 66 -12.20 -2.04 15.39
N LYS A 67 -13.00 -2.09 16.47
CA LYS A 67 -14.24 -1.31 16.60
C LYS A 67 -14.05 0.20 16.38
N ASN A 68 -12.97 0.76 16.91
CA ASN A 68 -12.69 2.20 16.79
C ASN A 68 -12.24 2.61 15.36
N ARG A 69 -11.88 1.65 14.53
CA ARG A 69 -11.40 1.87 13.15
C ARG A 69 -12.49 1.58 12.12
N VAL A 70 -13.30 0.58 12.38
CA VAL A 70 -14.33 0.11 11.44
C VAL A 70 -15.57 0.98 11.54
N SER A 71 -15.89 1.68 10.46
CA SER A 71 -17.11 2.50 10.36
C SER A 71 -18.35 1.62 10.17
N LYS A 72 -18.21 0.51 9.45
CA LYS A 72 -19.34 -0.39 9.17
C LYS A 72 -18.84 -1.82 8.93
N GLN A 73 -19.47 -2.77 9.62
CA GLN A 73 -19.27 -4.20 9.37
C GLN A 73 -20.34 -4.73 8.41
N ILE A 74 -19.93 -5.57 7.50
CA ILE A 74 -20.79 -6.15 6.45
C ILE A 74 -20.51 -7.64 6.36
N ASN A 75 -21.56 -8.46 6.29
CA ASN A 75 -21.46 -9.91 6.19
C ASN A 75 -21.46 -10.42 4.73
N SER A 76 -21.47 -9.54 3.74
CA SER A 76 -21.45 -9.95 2.33
C SER A 76 -20.85 -8.88 1.43
N ILE A 77 -20.00 -9.30 0.48
CA ILE A 77 -19.42 -8.42 -0.56
C ILE A 77 -20.52 -7.75 -1.39
N GLN A 78 -21.67 -8.42 -1.59
CA GLN A 78 -22.78 -7.91 -2.41
C GLN A 78 -23.47 -6.68 -1.78
N LYS A 79 -23.33 -6.49 -0.47
CA LYS A 79 -23.88 -5.31 0.23
C LYS A 79 -22.98 -4.06 0.10
N LEU A 80 -21.81 -4.19 -0.49
CA LEU A 80 -20.97 -3.05 -0.82
C LEU A 80 -21.56 -2.33 -2.03
N SER A 81 -21.71 -1.03 -1.92
CA SER A 81 -22.12 -0.18 -3.04
C SER A 81 -21.08 -0.21 -4.15
N ASP A 82 -21.48 -0.26 -5.40
CA ASP A 82 -20.56 -0.16 -6.53
C ASP A 82 -19.92 1.24 -6.68
N LYS A 83 -20.46 2.25 -5.97
CA LYS A 83 -19.97 3.63 -5.94
C LYS A 83 -19.16 3.94 -4.66
N LEU A 84 -18.27 3.02 -4.26
CA LEU A 84 -17.39 3.28 -3.13
C LEU A 84 -16.29 4.27 -3.51
N GLU A 85 -16.19 5.37 -2.78
CA GLU A 85 -15.14 6.36 -2.97
C GLU A 85 -14.43 6.65 -1.64
N ASN A 86 -13.10 6.78 -1.69
CA ASN A 86 -12.25 7.19 -0.58
C ASN A 86 -12.47 6.35 0.69
N CYS A 87 -12.53 5.03 0.54
CA CYS A 87 -12.77 4.08 1.63
C CYS A 87 -11.65 3.04 1.74
N GLU A 88 -11.62 2.39 2.91
CA GLU A 88 -10.78 1.23 3.21
C GLU A 88 -11.70 0.01 3.34
N ILE A 89 -11.34 -1.10 2.69
CA ILE A 89 -12.06 -2.37 2.81
C ILE A 89 -11.11 -3.39 3.42
N ILE A 90 -11.50 -3.94 4.57
CA ILE A 90 -10.79 -5.02 5.25
C ILE A 90 -11.54 -6.33 4.99
N PHE A 91 -10.86 -7.27 4.36
CA PHE A 91 -11.38 -8.62 4.12
C PHE A 91 -10.90 -9.57 5.19
N ASP A 92 -11.80 -10.31 5.80
CA ASP A 92 -11.47 -11.39 6.72
C ASP A 92 -11.33 -12.71 5.95
N SER A 93 -10.11 -13.27 5.88
CA SER A 93 -9.88 -14.54 5.20
C SER A 93 -10.28 -15.77 6.03
N ASN A 94 -10.66 -15.62 7.30
CA ASN A 94 -11.32 -16.69 8.07
C ASN A 94 -12.75 -16.89 7.55
N TYR A 95 -13.42 -15.81 7.14
CA TYR A 95 -14.79 -15.80 6.66
C TYR A 95 -14.88 -15.96 5.14
N LEU A 96 -14.01 -15.27 4.39
CA LEU A 96 -14.00 -15.27 2.93
C LEU A 96 -12.88 -16.12 2.37
N SER A 97 -13.14 -16.88 1.32
CA SER A 97 -12.07 -17.53 0.56
C SER A 97 -11.25 -16.49 -0.21
N TYR A 98 -9.96 -16.73 -0.38
CA TYR A 98 -9.08 -15.84 -1.17
C TYR A 98 -9.58 -15.59 -2.59
N LYS A 99 -10.23 -16.58 -3.22
CA LYS A 99 -10.87 -16.41 -4.55
C LYS A 99 -11.93 -15.30 -4.52
N LYS A 100 -12.78 -15.27 -3.49
CA LYS A 100 -13.82 -14.22 -3.33
C LYS A 100 -13.20 -12.87 -3.03
N ILE A 101 -12.11 -12.84 -2.24
CA ILE A 101 -11.37 -11.61 -1.91
C ILE A 101 -10.75 -11.02 -3.18
N ILE A 102 -10.04 -11.82 -3.98
CA ILE A 102 -9.42 -11.38 -5.23
C ILE A 102 -10.46 -10.85 -6.20
N TYR A 103 -11.57 -11.57 -6.39
CA TYR A 103 -12.68 -11.12 -7.24
C TYR A 103 -13.25 -9.77 -6.78
N ALA A 104 -13.42 -9.59 -5.46
CA ALA A 104 -13.89 -8.31 -4.93
C ALA A 104 -12.86 -7.19 -5.16
N MET A 105 -11.57 -7.46 -4.95
CA MET A 105 -10.51 -6.51 -5.22
C MET A 105 -10.49 -6.09 -6.70
N GLU A 106 -10.62 -7.02 -7.63
CA GLU A 106 -10.71 -6.73 -9.07
C GLU A 106 -11.91 -5.86 -9.39
N LYS A 107 -13.09 -6.21 -8.85
CA LYS A 107 -14.32 -5.44 -9.06
C LYS A 107 -14.19 -3.99 -8.61
N PHE A 108 -13.63 -3.75 -7.42
CA PHE A 108 -13.53 -2.42 -6.81
C PHE A 108 -12.23 -1.69 -7.14
N SER A 109 -11.22 -2.35 -7.74
CA SER A 109 -9.94 -1.73 -8.11
C SER A 109 -10.06 -0.66 -9.19
N LYS A 110 -11.13 -0.69 -9.97
CA LYS A 110 -11.46 0.35 -10.97
C LYS A 110 -11.59 1.73 -10.34
N ASN A 111 -11.83 1.77 -9.05
CA ASN A 111 -11.95 2.99 -8.27
C ASN A 111 -10.62 3.26 -7.52
N ASN A 112 -9.77 4.14 -8.05
CA ASN A 112 -8.42 4.44 -7.54
C ASN A 112 -8.39 4.98 -6.10
N SER A 113 -9.54 5.21 -5.48
CA SER A 113 -9.67 5.73 -4.11
C SER A 113 -9.95 4.65 -3.06
N VAL A 114 -10.14 3.40 -3.47
CA VAL A 114 -10.40 2.27 -2.57
C VAL A 114 -9.08 1.62 -2.15
N ILE A 115 -8.93 1.37 -0.86
CA ILE A 115 -7.78 0.70 -0.27
C ILE A 115 -8.22 -0.66 0.24
N PHE A 116 -7.39 -1.68 -0.01
CA PHE A 116 -7.68 -3.05 0.39
C PHE A 116 -6.71 -3.51 1.47
N LYS A 117 -7.27 -4.11 2.52
CA LYS A 117 -6.51 -4.77 3.58
C LYS A 117 -7.11 -6.15 3.86
N ILE A 118 -6.30 -7.04 4.43
CA ILE A 118 -6.70 -8.42 4.70
C ILE A 118 -6.34 -8.79 6.13
N ILE A 119 -7.25 -9.48 6.80
CA ILE A 119 -6.96 -10.27 7.99
C ILE A 119 -6.60 -11.67 7.51
N PRO A 120 -5.34 -12.13 7.65
CA PRO A 120 -4.96 -13.49 7.28
C PRO A 120 -5.66 -14.53 8.17
N LYS A 121 -5.73 -15.78 7.72
CA LYS A 121 -6.31 -16.86 8.52
C LYS A 121 -5.57 -17.00 9.85
N THR A 122 -6.34 -17.17 10.92
CA THR A 122 -5.82 -17.36 12.29
C THR A 122 -4.93 -16.25 12.82
N ALA A 123 -4.89 -15.11 12.14
CA ALA A 123 -4.06 -13.96 12.52
C ALA A 123 -4.84 -12.95 13.38
N ASN A 124 -4.10 -12.28 14.26
CA ASN A 124 -4.59 -11.17 15.07
C ASN A 124 -4.06 -9.81 14.54
N PHE A 125 -3.90 -9.70 13.23
CA PHE A 125 -3.45 -8.48 12.59
C PHE A 125 -4.10 -8.30 11.22
N VAL A 126 -4.15 -7.03 10.80
CA VAL A 126 -4.54 -6.61 9.45
C VAL A 126 -3.28 -6.27 8.67
N ILE A 127 -3.17 -6.75 7.45
CA ILE A 127 -2.09 -6.38 6.52
C ILE A 127 -2.63 -5.64 5.31
N GLY A 128 -1.88 -4.70 4.81
CA GLY A 128 -2.19 -3.97 3.59
C GLY A 128 -1.30 -2.75 3.42
N SER A 129 -1.53 -1.99 2.36
CA SER A 129 -0.84 -0.73 2.12
C SER A 129 -1.83 0.33 1.68
N ASP A 130 -1.65 1.54 2.16
CA ASP A 130 -2.47 2.69 1.77
C ASP A 130 -2.07 3.22 0.38
N ASN A 131 -0.89 2.79 -0.11
CA ASN A 131 -0.35 3.24 -1.37
C ASN A 131 0.57 2.16 -1.96
N SER A 132 0.52 1.94 -3.27
CA SER A 132 1.40 1.00 -3.98
C SER A 132 2.90 1.32 -3.89
N ARG A 133 3.26 2.52 -3.43
CA ARG A 133 4.65 3.00 -3.29
C ARG A 133 5.17 2.96 -1.85
N GLU A 134 4.33 2.66 -0.89
CA GLU A 134 4.68 2.56 0.53
C GLU A 134 4.91 1.12 0.95
N HIS A 135 5.64 0.94 2.04
CA HIS A 135 5.74 -0.35 2.69
C HIS A 135 4.37 -0.76 3.23
N GLY A 136 4.08 -2.05 3.20
CA GLY A 136 2.87 -2.59 3.80
C GLY A 136 2.79 -2.25 5.29
N GLN A 137 1.58 -2.03 5.77
CA GLN A 137 1.28 -1.78 7.18
C GLN A 137 0.79 -3.06 7.82
N VAL A 138 1.20 -3.29 9.06
CA VAL A 138 0.68 -4.34 9.92
C VAL A 138 -0.01 -3.66 11.10
N ILE A 139 -1.29 -3.94 11.30
CA ILE A 139 -2.10 -3.37 12.38
C ILE A 139 -2.50 -4.52 13.29
N LEU A 140 -1.89 -4.58 14.47
CA LEU A 140 -2.23 -5.58 15.48
C LEU A 140 -3.56 -5.23 16.14
N PHE A 141 -4.35 -6.24 16.51
CA PHE A 141 -5.55 -6.12 17.31
C PHE A 141 -5.71 -7.31 18.25
N ASP A 142 -6.31 -7.09 19.40
CA ASP A 142 -6.54 -8.17 20.36
C ASP A 142 -7.73 -9.01 19.93
N LEU A 143 -7.53 -10.32 19.93
CA LEU A 143 -8.60 -11.31 19.81
C LEU A 143 -9.19 -11.53 21.21
N ASN A 144 -9.97 -10.57 21.72
CA ASN A 144 -10.80 -10.87 22.87
C ASN A 144 -11.93 -11.79 22.41
N LYS A 145 -11.88 -13.03 22.88
CA LYS A 145 -12.96 -14.01 22.75
C LYS A 145 -14.10 -13.66 23.69
#